data_ccc4a42d351ab69f7f99c7a3191afbe4
#
_entry.id   ccc4a42d351ab69f7f99c7a3191afbe4
#
_cell.length_a   1.000
_cell.length_b   1.000
_cell.length_c   1.000
_cell.angle_alpha   90.00
_cell.angle_beta   90.00
_cell.angle_gamma   90.00
#
_symmetry.space_group_name_H-M   'P 1'
#
loop_
_entity.id
_entity.type
_entity.pdbx_description
1 polymer ?
#
loop_
_entity_poly.entity_id
_entity_poly.type
_entity_poly.pdbx_seq_one_letter_code
_entity_poly.pdbx_strand_id
1 'polypeptide(L)'
;MCGRYALYGPRSRIRDRFDLDDGFDFGPRYNIAPTTNVLVVRPGPNGRRVDSLYRWGLIPGWAKDRTMGAKLSNARGETVSAKPAFRAAFRRWRCIVPASSLSGFHRDRR
;
A
#
# COMPACT_ATOMS: atom_id res chain seq x y z
N MET A 1 -10.88 0.65 9.08
CA MET A 1 -9.44 0.80 9.33
C MET A 1 -8.75 -0.53 9.09
N CYS A 2 -7.71 -0.54 8.28
CA CYS A 2 -7.00 -1.76 7.93
C CYS A 2 -5.81 -1.94 8.87
N GLY A 3 -5.81 -3.01 9.67
CA GLY A 3 -4.73 -3.31 10.59
C GLY A 3 -3.71 -4.27 10.03
N ARG A 4 -4.15 -5.22 9.24
CA ARG A 4 -3.33 -6.25 8.60
C ARG A 4 -4.01 -6.73 7.33
N TYR A 5 -3.25 -7.36 6.45
CA TYR A 5 -3.84 -8.01 5.28
C TYR A 5 -2.98 -9.17 4.84
N ALA A 6 -3.50 -9.93 3.89
CA ALA A 6 -2.81 -11.08 3.32
C ALA A 6 -2.74 -10.96 1.81
N LEU A 7 -1.67 -11.46 1.24
CA LEU A 7 -1.52 -11.60 -0.20
C LEU A 7 -1.01 -13.01 -0.49
N TYR A 8 -1.82 -13.81 -1.16
CA TYR A 8 -1.49 -15.20 -1.49
C TYR A 8 -2.07 -15.56 -2.85
N GLY A 9 -1.76 -16.75 -3.30
CA GLY A 9 -2.14 -17.22 -4.60
C GLY A 9 -0.99 -17.10 -5.60
N PRO A 10 -1.16 -17.62 -6.82
CA PRO A 10 -0.09 -17.58 -7.80
C PRO A 10 0.19 -16.16 -8.26
N ARG A 11 1.47 -15.87 -8.45
CA ARG A 11 1.91 -14.57 -8.94
C ARG A 11 1.26 -14.20 -10.28
N SER A 12 1.01 -15.19 -11.12
CA SER A 12 0.37 -14.99 -12.41
C SER A 12 -0.99 -14.29 -12.29
N ARG A 13 -1.73 -14.51 -11.22
CA ARG A 13 -3.01 -13.85 -10.99
C ARG A 13 -2.85 -12.33 -10.83
N ILE A 14 -1.84 -11.90 -10.09
CA ILE A 14 -1.55 -10.47 -9.92
C ILE A 14 -1.07 -9.88 -11.25
N ARG A 15 -0.17 -10.57 -11.92
CA ARG A 15 0.33 -10.13 -13.23
C ARG A 15 -0.81 -9.93 -14.22
N ASP A 16 -1.70 -10.89 -14.32
CA ASP A 16 -2.80 -10.84 -15.29
C ASP A 16 -3.85 -9.80 -14.89
N ARG A 17 -4.15 -9.69 -13.60
CA ARG A 17 -5.16 -8.74 -13.13
C ARG A 17 -4.76 -7.30 -13.35
N PHE A 18 -3.47 -6.99 -13.23
CA PHE A 18 -2.96 -5.63 -13.34
C PHE A 18 -2.15 -5.37 -14.60
N ASP A 19 -2.09 -6.34 -15.51
CA ASP A 19 -1.37 -6.24 -16.78
C ASP A 19 0.11 -5.85 -16.56
N LEU A 20 0.78 -6.67 -15.78
CA LEU A 20 2.19 -6.46 -15.46
C LEU A 20 3.05 -7.37 -16.32
N ASP A 21 4.25 -6.87 -16.63
CA ASP A 21 5.32 -7.72 -17.14
C ASP A 21 5.87 -8.59 -16.00
N ASP A 22 6.88 -9.39 -16.28
CA ASP A 22 7.56 -10.11 -15.22
C ASP A 22 8.14 -9.12 -14.21
N GLY A 23 7.90 -9.36 -12.95
CA GLY A 23 8.32 -8.50 -11.86
C GLY A 23 8.80 -9.33 -10.68
N PHE A 24 8.52 -8.85 -9.48
CA PHE A 24 8.96 -9.52 -8.28
C PHE A 24 8.31 -10.88 -8.13
N ASP A 25 9.13 -11.87 -7.81
CA ASP A 25 8.63 -13.15 -7.33
C ASP A 25 8.42 -13.02 -5.82
N PHE A 26 7.17 -12.99 -5.43
CA PHE A 26 6.82 -12.90 -4.02
C PHE A 26 6.16 -14.19 -3.56
N GLY A 27 6.57 -14.66 -2.40
CA GLY A 27 5.90 -15.78 -1.76
C GLY A 27 4.60 -15.33 -1.09
N PRO A 28 3.75 -16.29 -0.70
CA PRO A 28 2.53 -15.95 0.01
C PRO A 28 2.84 -15.32 1.37
N ARG A 29 2.05 -14.31 1.72
CA ARG A 29 2.15 -13.63 3.00
C ARG A 29 0.75 -13.52 3.60
N TYR A 30 0.57 -14.15 4.74
CA TYR A 30 -0.76 -14.27 5.34
C TYR A 30 -1.02 -13.26 6.45
N ASN A 31 -0.02 -12.50 6.85
CA ASN A 31 -0.13 -11.57 7.97
C ASN A 31 0.79 -10.37 7.75
N ILE A 32 0.43 -9.55 6.77
CA ILE A 32 1.23 -8.38 6.41
C ILE A 32 0.91 -7.25 7.37
N ALA A 33 1.95 -6.71 7.98
CA ALA A 33 1.84 -5.70 9.03
C ALA A 33 2.34 -4.34 8.54
N PRO A 34 1.86 -3.24 9.13
CA PRO A 34 2.48 -1.94 8.92
C PRO A 34 3.97 -1.96 9.24
N THR A 35 4.71 -1.06 8.63
CA THR A 35 6.17 -0.88 8.72
C THR A 35 6.99 -1.96 8.01
N THR A 36 6.36 -2.88 7.31
CA THR A 36 7.05 -3.85 6.46
C THR A 36 6.93 -3.46 4.99
N ASN A 37 7.82 -4.00 4.17
CA ASN A 37 7.76 -3.79 2.72
C ASN A 37 6.62 -4.62 2.14
N VAL A 38 5.86 -4.00 1.23
CA VAL A 38 4.69 -4.63 0.62
C VAL A 38 4.73 -4.43 -0.89
N LEU A 39 4.13 -5.37 -1.60
CA LEU A 39 4.00 -5.28 -3.05
C LEU A 39 2.97 -4.20 -3.40
N VAL A 40 3.36 -3.31 -4.31
CA VAL A 40 2.47 -2.29 -4.85
C VAL A 40 2.54 -2.31 -6.37
N VAL A 41 1.46 -1.85 -6.99
CA VAL A 41 1.39 -1.62 -8.44
C VAL A 41 1.26 -0.11 -8.64
N ARG A 42 2.14 0.45 -9.45
CA ARG A 42 2.18 1.89 -9.69
C ARG A 42 2.37 2.20 -11.17
N PRO A 43 2.10 3.43 -11.59
CA PRO A 43 2.43 3.85 -12.94
C PRO A 43 3.95 3.79 -13.16
N GLY A 44 4.35 3.24 -14.30
CA GLY A 44 5.73 3.21 -14.72
C GLY A 44 5.95 4.05 -15.96
N PRO A 45 7.15 3.95 -16.55
CA PRO A 45 7.46 4.65 -17.79
C PRO A 45 6.51 4.23 -18.92
N ASN A 46 6.26 5.14 -19.85
CA ASN A 46 5.49 4.86 -21.08
C ASN A 46 4.06 4.38 -20.80
N GLY A 47 3.47 4.77 -19.68
CA GLY A 47 2.10 4.39 -19.35
C GLY A 47 1.92 2.95 -18.90
N ARG A 48 2.99 2.18 -18.80
CA ARG A 48 2.90 0.80 -18.35
C ARG A 48 2.87 0.75 -16.82
N ARG A 49 2.17 -0.23 -16.29
CA ARG A 49 2.18 -0.49 -14.85
C ARG A 49 3.40 -1.29 -14.47
N VAL A 50 3.96 -0.98 -13.32
CA VAL A 50 5.07 -1.74 -12.76
C VAL A 50 4.77 -2.09 -11.32
N ASP A 51 5.35 -3.20 -10.86
CA ASP A 51 5.29 -3.57 -9.46
C ASP A 51 6.54 -3.10 -8.73
N SER A 52 6.42 -2.85 -7.45
CA SER A 52 7.51 -2.36 -6.61
C SER A 52 7.27 -2.82 -5.18
N LEU A 53 8.29 -2.75 -4.36
CA LEU A 53 8.17 -2.98 -2.93
C LEU A 53 8.28 -1.64 -2.21
N TYR A 54 7.21 -1.27 -1.51
CA TYR A 54 7.16 -0.04 -0.74
C TYR A 54 6.89 -0.36 0.72
N ARG A 55 7.40 0.48 1.59
CA ARG A 55 7.11 0.35 3.01
C ARG A 55 5.68 0.81 3.30
N TRP A 56 4.93 0.01 4.02
CA TRP A 56 3.60 0.38 4.48
C TRP A 56 3.71 1.31 5.68
N GLY A 57 3.30 2.53 5.51
CA GLY A 57 3.40 3.60 6.47
C GLY A 57 4.05 4.81 5.83
N LEU A 58 3.25 5.84 5.58
CA LEU A 58 3.72 7.00 4.85
C LEU A 58 4.72 7.81 5.67
N ILE A 59 5.83 8.18 5.04
CA ILE A 59 6.79 9.10 5.62
C ILE A 59 6.71 10.39 4.79
N PRO A 60 6.08 11.45 5.32
CA PRO A 60 6.01 12.70 4.58
C PRO A 60 7.41 13.27 4.33
N GLY A 61 7.57 14.01 3.22
CA GLY A 61 8.86 14.58 2.87
C GLY A 61 9.43 15.53 3.92
N TRP A 62 8.56 16.14 4.72
CA TRP A 62 8.97 17.06 5.78
C TRP A 62 9.22 16.37 7.12
N ALA A 63 9.06 15.06 7.20
CA ALA A 63 9.26 14.32 8.45
C ALA A 63 10.73 14.36 8.88
N LYS A 64 10.96 14.56 10.18
CA LYS A 64 12.31 14.64 10.71
C LYS A 64 12.99 13.28 10.81
N ASP A 65 12.21 12.21 11.01
CA ASP A 65 12.73 10.87 11.06
C ASP A 65 11.70 9.86 10.53
N ARG A 66 12.10 8.61 10.43
CA ARG A 66 11.29 7.56 9.81
C ARG A 66 10.24 6.96 10.75
N THR A 67 10.29 7.27 12.04
CA THR A 67 9.35 6.70 13.00
C THR A 67 7.92 7.19 12.76
N MET A 68 7.77 8.32 12.10
CA MET A 68 6.45 8.85 11.76
C MET A 68 5.65 7.90 10.87
N GLY A 69 6.33 7.10 10.03
CA GLY A 69 5.67 6.15 9.17
C GLY A 69 4.87 5.09 9.92
N ALA A 70 5.30 4.72 11.12
CA ALA A 70 4.59 3.74 11.92
C ALA A 70 3.19 4.22 12.34
N LYS A 71 2.98 5.53 12.39
CA LYS A 71 1.71 6.15 12.78
C LYS A 71 0.81 6.46 11.59
N LEU A 72 1.32 6.38 10.37
CA LEU A 72 0.62 6.78 9.16
C LEU A 72 0.34 5.59 8.25
N SER A 73 -0.12 4.50 8.83
CA SER A 73 -0.49 3.30 8.08
C SER A 73 -1.90 3.37 7.49
N ASN A 74 -2.73 4.31 7.95
CA ASN A 74 -4.09 4.51 7.46
C ASN A 74 -4.39 5.99 7.30
N ALA A 75 -5.24 6.30 6.34
CA ALA A 75 -5.71 7.66 6.11
C ALA A 75 -7.24 7.63 6.00
N ARG A 76 -7.88 8.67 6.51
CA ARG A 76 -9.32 8.83 6.34
C ARG A 76 -9.61 9.39 4.96
N GLY A 77 -10.53 8.75 4.23
CA GLY A 77 -10.90 9.21 2.89
C GLY A 77 -11.42 10.64 2.88
N GLU A 78 -12.13 11.06 3.94
CA GLU A 78 -12.74 12.38 4.01
C GLU A 78 -11.71 13.51 4.05
N THR A 79 -10.51 13.25 4.58
CA THR A 79 -9.52 14.31 4.80
C THR A 79 -8.17 14.05 4.12
N VAL A 80 -8.02 12.93 3.42
CA VAL A 80 -6.73 12.53 2.85
C VAL A 80 -6.18 13.57 1.86
N SER A 81 -7.05 14.24 1.11
CA SER A 81 -6.64 15.24 0.14
C SER A 81 -6.15 16.54 0.77
N ALA A 82 -6.53 16.81 2.01
CA ALA A 82 -6.27 18.07 2.68
C ALA A 82 -5.24 17.98 3.80
N LYS A 83 -5.16 16.84 4.48
CA LYS A 83 -4.24 16.68 5.61
C LYS A 83 -2.79 16.84 5.18
N PRO A 84 -1.98 17.64 5.91
CA PRO A 84 -0.58 17.87 5.54
C PRO A 84 0.24 16.59 5.39
N ALA A 85 -0.05 15.57 6.19
CA ALA A 85 0.70 14.32 6.13
C ALA A 85 0.49 13.56 4.81
N PHE A 86 -0.69 13.67 4.19
CA PHE A 86 -1.07 12.84 3.06
C PHE A 86 -1.28 13.58 1.75
N ARG A 87 -1.51 14.88 1.78
CA ARG A 87 -1.99 15.61 0.59
C ARG A 87 -1.04 15.54 -0.60
N ALA A 88 0.26 15.59 -0.38
CA ALA A 88 1.24 15.52 -1.47
C ALA A 88 1.27 14.12 -2.09
N ALA A 89 1.27 13.08 -1.26
CA ALA A 89 1.24 11.71 -1.74
C ALA A 89 -0.09 11.40 -2.45
N PHE A 90 -1.20 11.89 -1.91
CA PHE A 90 -2.50 11.71 -2.54
C PHE A 90 -2.56 12.35 -3.93
N ARG A 91 -1.92 13.48 -4.09
CA ARG A 91 -1.90 14.19 -5.38
C ARG A 91 -0.98 13.53 -6.40
N ARG A 92 0.20 13.04 -5.99
CA ARG A 92 1.27 12.67 -6.91
C ARG A 92 1.72 11.22 -6.84
N TRP A 93 1.55 10.55 -5.72
CA TRP A 93 2.20 9.27 -5.45
C TRP A 93 1.18 8.21 -5.07
N ARG A 94 0.28 7.91 -5.99
CA ARG A 94 -0.73 6.88 -5.77
C ARG A 94 -0.25 5.54 -6.28
N CYS A 95 -0.68 4.49 -5.60
CA CYS A 95 -0.44 3.12 -6.04
C CYS A 95 -1.62 2.24 -5.66
N ILE A 96 -1.61 1.03 -6.19
CA ILE A 96 -2.55 -0.01 -5.80
C ILE A 96 -1.80 -1.00 -4.94
N VAL A 97 -2.38 -1.39 -3.82
CA VAL A 97 -1.84 -2.43 -2.95
C VAL A 97 -2.70 -3.67 -3.12
N PRO A 98 -2.24 -4.69 -3.87
CA PRO A 98 -3.01 -5.92 -4.04
C PRO A 98 -3.18 -6.63 -2.71
N ALA A 99 -4.36 -7.17 -2.49
CA ALA A 99 -4.67 -7.91 -1.27
C ALA A 99 -5.62 -9.04 -1.59
N SER A 100 -5.41 -10.19 -0.95
CA SER A 100 -6.32 -11.33 -1.04
C SER A 100 -7.39 -11.25 0.03
N SER A 101 -7.04 -10.78 1.22
CA SER A 101 -8.00 -10.56 2.30
C SER A 101 -7.51 -9.45 3.21
N LEU A 102 -8.44 -8.80 3.87
CA LEU A 102 -8.17 -7.73 4.81
C LEU A 102 -8.63 -8.15 6.19
N SER A 103 -7.81 -7.87 7.21
CA SER A 103 -8.26 -7.97 8.57
C SER A 103 -8.03 -6.63 9.24
N GLY A 104 -9.11 -6.03 9.67
CA GLY A 104 -9.09 -4.72 10.25
C GLY A 104 -9.48 -4.74 11.69
N PHE A 105 -9.19 -3.64 12.34
CA PHE A 105 -9.74 -3.36 13.63
C PHE A 105 -11.15 -2.82 13.43
N HIS A 106 -12.14 -3.53 13.94
CA HIS A 106 -13.51 -3.10 13.88
C HIS A 106 -13.90 -2.46 15.19
N ARG A 107 -14.20 -1.19 15.12
CA ARG A 107 -14.87 -0.56 16.23
C ARG A 107 -16.33 -0.95 16.17
N ASP A 108 -16.86 -1.46 17.24
CA ASP A 108 -18.27 -1.74 17.34
C ASP A 108 -19.05 -0.44 17.25
N ARG A 109 -20.02 -0.40 16.35
CA ARG A 109 -20.78 0.81 16.08
C ARG A 109 -22.18 0.78 16.65
N ARG A 110 -22.45 -0.20 17.42
CA ARG A 110 -23.75 -0.28 18.03
C ARG A 110 -23.89 0.65 19.20
#